data_7d36993028f8b93d251358a93544c78f
#
_entry.id   7d36993028f8b93d251358a93544c78f
#
_cell.length_a   1.000
_cell.length_b   1.000
_cell.length_c   1.000
_cell.angle_alpha   90.00
_cell.angle_beta   90.00
_cell.angle_gamma   90.00
#
_symmetry.space_group_name_H-M   'P 1'
#
loop_
_entity.id
_entity.type
_entity.pdbx_description
1 polymer ?
#
loop_
_entity_poly.entity_id
_entity_poly.type
_entity_poly.pdbx_seq_one_letter_code
_entity_poly.pdbx_strand_id
1 'polypeptide(L)'
;KGNGMIGNTYSMGLALQALEATRKFYAPRKWDCAQAFSVVSAHDYQQPMAIAQVLPALVGRSYLDVAGLDCAATKDMSRNQQLPLSPVLGTHGVPRAPIQVHYSITNMLQGKHFHYSTSVTVPSGSTLLQVMEVAAEENPQNFSFQMEQTSWGPFVTSIHGLAGSSEDRTYWQFLSAGNALDEGVGTYKPHAGEHIQAIFSTY
;
A
#
# COMPACT_ATOMS: atom_id res chain seq x y z
N LYS A 1 2.72 19.62 2.30
CA LYS A 1 3.70 19.24 1.26
C LYS A 1 3.40 20.05 0.01
N GLY A 2 4.43 20.44 -0.77
CA GLY A 2 4.27 21.39 -1.89
C GLY A 2 3.48 20.86 -3.10
N ASN A 3 3.11 19.57 -3.11
CA ASN A 3 2.36 18.91 -4.18
C ASN A 3 0.85 18.81 -3.91
N GLY A 4 0.33 19.44 -2.86
CA GLY A 4 -1.09 19.39 -2.49
C GLY A 4 -1.55 18.08 -1.82
N MET A 5 -0.68 17.10 -1.65
CA MET A 5 -1.02 15.85 -0.98
C MET A 5 -1.26 16.06 0.52
N ILE A 6 -2.34 15.53 1.06
CA ILE A 6 -2.65 15.49 2.48
C ILE A 6 -2.37 14.07 3.00
N GLY A 7 -1.26 13.93 3.72
CA GLY A 7 -0.81 12.62 4.18
C GLY A 7 -0.24 11.75 3.07
N ASN A 8 -0.77 10.58 2.90
CA ASN A 8 -0.46 9.62 1.84
C ASN A 8 -1.68 9.32 0.96
N THR A 9 -1.57 8.39 0.00
CA THR A 9 -2.66 8.01 -0.91
C THR A 9 -3.92 7.53 -0.18
N TYR A 10 -3.79 6.90 0.98
CA TYR A 10 -4.94 6.45 1.79
C TYR A 10 -5.57 7.62 2.56
N SER A 11 -4.76 8.47 3.17
CA SER A 11 -5.25 9.63 3.95
C SER A 11 -5.91 10.68 3.07
N MET A 12 -5.44 10.82 1.83
CA MET A 12 -5.94 11.84 0.90
C MET A 12 -7.43 11.70 0.62
N GLY A 13 -7.92 10.49 0.37
CA GLY A 13 -9.34 10.24 0.11
C GLY A 13 -10.22 10.61 1.29
N LEU A 14 -9.84 10.22 2.50
CA LEU A 14 -10.57 10.57 3.72
C LEU A 14 -10.52 12.08 4.01
N ALA A 15 -9.39 12.71 3.80
CA ALA A 15 -9.25 14.16 3.96
C ALA A 15 -10.17 14.92 3.01
N LEU A 16 -10.26 14.52 1.75
CA LEU A 16 -11.17 15.11 0.77
C LEU A 16 -12.64 14.92 1.16
N GLN A 17 -13.04 13.74 1.61
CA GLN A 17 -14.39 13.48 2.11
C GLN A 17 -14.72 14.36 3.33
N ALA A 18 -13.78 14.53 4.26
CA ALA A 18 -13.96 15.39 5.42
C ALA A 18 -14.12 16.87 4.99
N LEU A 19 -13.32 17.34 4.03
CA LEU A 19 -13.43 18.69 3.47
C LEU A 19 -14.77 18.86 2.77
N GLU A 20 -15.23 17.91 1.98
CA GLU A 20 -16.54 17.99 1.32
C GLU A 20 -17.70 18.04 2.34
N ALA A 21 -17.69 17.16 3.32
CA ALA A 21 -18.73 17.10 4.37
C ALA A 21 -18.78 18.37 5.22
N THR A 22 -17.64 19.07 5.39
CA THR A 22 -17.52 20.27 6.23
C THR A 22 -17.45 21.57 5.42
N ARG A 23 -17.71 21.53 4.12
CA ARG A 23 -17.57 22.66 3.19
C ARG A 23 -18.21 23.95 3.68
N LYS A 24 -19.38 23.88 4.31
CA LYS A 24 -20.09 25.04 4.85
C LYS A 24 -19.37 25.74 6.00
N PHE A 25 -18.44 25.09 6.68
CA PHE A 25 -17.78 25.65 7.87
C PHE A 25 -16.53 26.48 7.54
N TYR A 26 -15.91 26.27 6.38
CA TYR A 26 -14.75 27.08 5.97
C TYR A 26 -15.02 28.00 4.78
N ALA A 27 -16.27 28.08 4.32
CA ALA A 27 -16.69 29.19 3.47
C ALA A 27 -16.56 30.52 4.26
N PRO A 28 -16.03 31.60 3.69
CA PRO A 28 -15.88 31.87 2.25
C PRO A 28 -14.47 31.63 1.67
N ARG A 29 -13.63 30.84 2.31
CA ARG A 29 -12.32 30.51 1.75
C ARG A 29 -12.50 29.82 0.39
N LYS A 30 -11.96 30.46 -0.64
CA LYS A 30 -11.92 29.87 -1.96
C LYS A 30 -10.89 28.76 -1.95
N TRP A 31 -11.32 27.55 -2.29
CA TRP A 31 -10.41 26.48 -2.61
C TRP A 31 -10.61 26.05 -4.06
N ASP A 32 -9.56 25.66 -4.72
CA ASP A 32 -9.59 25.31 -6.12
C ASP A 32 -9.89 23.80 -6.26
N CYS A 33 -11.16 23.50 -6.56
CA CYS A 33 -11.60 22.13 -6.79
C CYS A 33 -10.85 21.47 -7.94
N ALA A 34 -10.53 22.22 -9.01
CA ALA A 34 -9.83 21.67 -10.17
C ALA A 34 -8.41 21.28 -9.78
N GLN A 35 -7.73 22.09 -8.98
CA GLN A 35 -6.41 21.76 -8.45
C GLN A 35 -6.45 20.53 -7.53
N ALA A 36 -7.43 20.46 -6.62
CA ALA A 36 -7.60 19.29 -5.75
C ALA A 36 -7.85 18.01 -6.55
N PHE A 37 -8.69 18.09 -7.58
CA PHE A 37 -8.92 16.98 -8.51
C PHE A 37 -7.66 16.57 -9.26
N SER A 38 -6.85 17.53 -9.74
CA SER A 38 -5.62 17.23 -10.45
C SER A 38 -4.60 16.51 -9.56
N VAL A 39 -4.51 16.88 -8.27
CA VAL A 39 -3.65 16.21 -7.30
C VAL A 39 -4.10 14.76 -7.09
N VAL A 40 -5.40 14.53 -6.95
CA VAL A 40 -5.95 13.17 -6.79
C VAL A 40 -5.73 12.33 -8.05
N SER A 41 -6.06 12.88 -9.23
CA SER A 41 -5.95 12.14 -10.49
C SER A 41 -4.51 11.89 -10.95
N ALA A 42 -3.54 12.65 -10.44
CA ALA A 42 -2.13 12.46 -10.73
C ALA A 42 -1.50 11.27 -9.98
N HIS A 43 -2.20 10.68 -9.01
CA HIS A 43 -1.71 9.55 -8.24
C HIS A 43 -2.31 8.23 -8.74
N ASP A 44 -1.46 7.23 -8.83
CA ASP A 44 -1.89 5.87 -9.18
C ASP A 44 -2.42 5.14 -7.95
N TYR A 45 -3.74 4.97 -7.90
CA TYR A 45 -4.42 4.24 -6.82
C TYR A 45 -4.54 2.77 -7.19
N GLN A 46 -3.46 2.02 -7.07
CA GLN A 46 -3.47 0.58 -7.38
C GLN A 46 -4.20 -0.26 -6.33
N GLN A 47 -4.46 0.29 -5.16
CA GLN A 47 -5.10 -0.40 -4.05
C GLN A 47 -6.61 -0.16 -4.04
N PRO A 48 -7.44 -1.22 -4.01
CA PRO A 48 -8.89 -1.09 -3.95
C PRO A 48 -9.38 -0.22 -2.78
N MET A 49 -8.71 -0.30 -1.62
CA MET A 49 -9.06 0.51 -0.46
C MET A 49 -8.80 2.01 -0.68
N ALA A 50 -7.67 2.38 -1.27
CA ALA A 50 -7.37 3.78 -1.60
C ALA A 50 -8.36 4.32 -2.64
N ILE A 51 -8.69 3.52 -3.65
CA ILE A 51 -9.73 3.83 -4.63
C ILE A 51 -11.08 4.04 -3.95
N ALA A 52 -11.50 3.12 -3.06
CA ALA A 52 -12.77 3.21 -2.35
C ALA A 52 -12.89 4.49 -1.51
N GLN A 53 -11.80 4.98 -0.94
CA GLN A 53 -11.78 6.20 -0.15
C GLN A 53 -11.83 7.48 -1.01
N VAL A 54 -11.24 7.43 -2.20
CA VAL A 54 -11.15 8.59 -3.11
C VAL A 54 -12.41 8.75 -3.93
N LEU A 55 -13.00 7.67 -4.43
CA LEU A 55 -14.16 7.71 -5.33
C LEU A 55 -15.34 8.53 -4.80
N PRO A 56 -15.78 8.41 -3.54
CA PRO A 56 -16.86 9.23 -3.02
C PRO A 56 -16.57 10.72 -3.15
N ALA A 57 -15.37 11.15 -2.75
CA ALA A 57 -14.98 12.56 -2.82
C ALA A 57 -14.94 13.10 -4.25
N LEU A 58 -14.54 12.27 -5.23
CA LEU A 58 -14.52 12.66 -6.66
C LEU A 58 -15.93 12.93 -7.23
N VAL A 59 -16.97 12.37 -6.62
CA VAL A 59 -18.37 12.61 -7.00
C VAL A 59 -19.12 13.52 -6.02
N GLY A 60 -18.38 14.26 -5.17
CA GLY A 60 -18.95 15.19 -4.19
C GLY A 60 -19.75 14.51 -3.08
N ARG A 61 -19.34 13.31 -2.69
CA ARG A 61 -20.00 12.48 -1.65
C ARG A 61 -19.02 12.17 -0.52
N SER A 62 -19.58 11.71 0.57
CA SER A 62 -18.80 11.21 1.71
C SER A 62 -19.42 9.95 2.28
N TYR A 63 -18.68 9.22 3.12
CA TYR A 63 -19.24 8.06 3.83
C TYR A 63 -20.41 8.43 4.78
N LEU A 64 -20.56 9.70 5.15
CA LEU A 64 -21.69 10.15 5.94
C LEU A 64 -23.03 10.01 5.20
N ASP A 65 -23.00 10.00 3.87
CA ASP A 65 -24.20 9.83 3.04
C ASP A 65 -24.80 8.40 3.15
N VAL A 66 -24.02 7.44 3.65
CA VAL A 66 -24.47 6.05 3.86
C VAL A 66 -25.59 5.96 4.88
N ALA A 67 -25.66 6.88 5.85
CA ALA A 67 -26.72 6.91 6.86
C ALA A 67 -28.13 7.10 6.26
N GLY A 68 -28.21 7.67 5.05
CA GLY A 68 -29.47 7.87 4.33
C GLY A 68 -29.78 6.79 3.27
N LEU A 69 -28.97 5.75 3.14
CA LEU A 69 -29.18 4.70 2.15
C LEU A 69 -30.04 3.58 2.73
N ASP A 70 -31.08 3.21 2.01
CA ASP A 70 -31.85 2.01 2.31
C ASP A 70 -31.10 0.77 1.78
N CYS A 71 -30.46 0.04 2.68
CA CYS A 71 -29.71 -1.17 2.35
C CYS A 71 -30.60 -2.31 1.80
N ALA A 72 -31.91 -2.24 1.97
CA ALA A 72 -32.86 -3.20 1.40
C ALA A 72 -32.98 -3.04 -0.13
N ALA A 73 -32.82 -1.82 -0.65
CA ALA A 73 -32.92 -1.52 -2.08
C ALA A 73 -31.74 -2.07 -2.90
N THR A 74 -30.62 -2.36 -2.25
CA THR A 74 -29.41 -2.88 -2.93
C THR A 74 -29.44 -4.36 -3.24
N LYS A 75 -30.43 -5.13 -2.71
CA LYS A 75 -30.53 -6.56 -3.00
C LYS A 75 -30.94 -6.86 -4.45
N ASP A 76 -31.61 -5.92 -5.13
CA ASP A 76 -32.01 -6.11 -6.52
C ASP A 76 -30.91 -5.75 -7.54
N MET A 77 -29.95 -4.92 -7.17
CA MET A 77 -28.82 -4.59 -8.07
C MET A 77 -27.81 -5.73 -8.22
N SER A 78 -27.74 -6.64 -7.25
CA SER A 78 -26.80 -7.78 -7.29
C SER A 78 -27.24 -8.88 -8.28
N ARG A 79 -28.49 -8.87 -8.72
CA ARG A 79 -29.03 -9.91 -9.62
C ARG A 79 -28.92 -9.60 -11.11
N ASN A 80 -28.68 -8.36 -11.52
CA ASN A 80 -28.73 -7.96 -12.93
C ASN A 80 -27.44 -7.37 -13.51
N GLN A 81 -26.34 -7.37 -12.75
CA GLN A 81 -25.02 -7.05 -13.31
C GLN A 81 -24.10 -8.27 -13.26
N GLN A 82 -24.51 -9.37 -13.85
CA GLN A 82 -23.58 -10.19 -14.60
C GLN A 82 -23.18 -9.36 -15.81
N LEU A 83 -22.18 -8.50 -15.64
CA LEU A 83 -21.35 -8.10 -16.75
C LEU A 83 -20.96 -9.41 -17.47
N PRO A 84 -21.25 -9.55 -18.78
CA PRO A 84 -20.72 -10.69 -19.50
C PRO A 84 -19.22 -10.64 -19.28
N LEU A 85 -18.71 -11.58 -18.51
CA LEU A 85 -17.32 -11.94 -18.56
C LEU A 85 -17.10 -12.39 -20.00
N SER A 86 -16.77 -11.44 -20.86
CA SER A 86 -16.12 -11.79 -22.11
C SER A 86 -15.02 -12.74 -21.69
N PRO A 87 -14.94 -13.95 -22.27
CA PRO A 87 -13.82 -14.80 -21.98
C PRO A 87 -12.61 -13.94 -22.33
N VAL A 88 -11.91 -13.47 -21.31
CA VAL A 88 -10.57 -12.94 -21.48
C VAL A 88 -9.83 -14.13 -22.04
N LEU A 89 -9.75 -14.14 -23.38
CA LEU A 89 -8.89 -15.05 -24.13
C LEU A 89 -7.56 -14.94 -23.38
N GLY A 90 -7.20 -16.02 -22.68
CA GLY A 90 -5.99 -16.06 -21.88
C GLY A 90 -4.87 -15.55 -22.77
N THR A 91 -4.51 -14.29 -22.60
CA THR A 91 -3.19 -13.87 -23.01
C THR A 91 -2.28 -14.75 -22.19
N HIS A 92 -1.78 -15.81 -22.82
CA HIS A 92 -0.59 -16.49 -22.35
C HIS A 92 0.37 -15.37 -21.98
N GLY A 93 0.56 -15.19 -20.66
CA GLY A 93 1.43 -14.15 -20.16
C GLY A 93 2.75 -14.31 -20.88
N VAL A 94 3.12 -13.30 -21.66
CA VAL A 94 4.49 -13.19 -22.15
C VAL A 94 5.33 -13.35 -20.88
N PRO A 95 6.27 -14.32 -20.80
CA PRO A 95 7.10 -14.49 -19.64
C PRO A 95 7.75 -13.14 -19.37
N ARG A 96 7.31 -12.45 -18.32
CA ARG A 96 7.93 -11.18 -17.93
C ARG A 96 9.36 -11.51 -17.56
N ALA A 97 10.30 -10.86 -18.24
CA ALA A 97 11.72 -11.09 -17.98
C ALA A 97 11.99 -10.99 -16.47
N PRO A 98 12.71 -11.94 -15.89
CA PRO A 98 13.03 -11.90 -14.47
C PRO A 98 13.85 -10.64 -14.15
N ILE A 99 13.59 -10.07 -12.99
CA ILE A 99 14.38 -8.96 -12.46
C ILE A 99 15.13 -9.43 -11.23
N GLN A 100 16.32 -8.86 -11.02
CA GLN A 100 17.08 -9.04 -9.79
C GLN A 100 16.80 -7.87 -8.84
N VAL A 101 16.52 -8.17 -7.59
CA VAL A 101 16.30 -7.20 -6.52
C VAL A 101 17.28 -7.50 -5.40
N HIS A 102 17.96 -6.48 -4.90
CA HIS A 102 18.83 -6.58 -3.74
C HIS A 102 18.00 -6.36 -2.48
N TYR A 103 18.02 -7.33 -1.58
CA TYR A 103 17.28 -7.26 -0.33
C TYR A 103 18.21 -7.37 0.87
N SER A 104 18.11 -6.45 1.81
CA SER A 104 18.90 -6.47 3.03
C SER A 104 18.04 -6.23 4.26
N ILE A 105 18.46 -6.84 5.36
CA ILE A 105 17.85 -6.67 6.69
C ILE A 105 18.90 -6.19 7.67
N THR A 106 18.53 -5.23 8.51
CA THR A 106 19.47 -4.62 9.46
C THR A 106 18.79 -4.38 10.80
N ASN A 107 19.45 -4.81 11.86
CA ASN A 107 19.13 -4.43 13.22
C ASN A 107 20.37 -3.87 13.92
N MET A 108 20.34 -2.58 14.26
CA MET A 108 21.36 -1.90 15.06
C MET A 108 20.74 -1.27 16.32
N LEU A 109 19.46 -1.54 16.59
CA LEU A 109 18.71 -0.86 17.63
C LEU A 109 18.77 -1.60 18.97
N GLN A 110 18.49 -2.91 18.96
CA GLN A 110 18.41 -3.68 20.22
C GLN A 110 18.85 -5.14 20.05
N GLY A 111 19.22 -5.76 21.17
CA GLY A 111 19.63 -7.16 21.20
C GLY A 111 20.92 -7.40 20.43
N LYS A 112 20.99 -8.52 19.71
CA LYS A 112 22.13 -8.86 18.87
C LYS A 112 22.03 -8.09 17.55
N HIS A 113 22.99 -7.22 17.28
CA HIS A 113 23.10 -6.49 16.02
C HIS A 113 23.39 -7.44 14.87
N PHE A 114 22.76 -7.22 13.73
CA PHE A 114 22.99 -8.00 12.51
C PHE A 114 22.71 -7.17 11.26
N HIS A 115 23.38 -7.56 10.19
CA HIS A 115 23.13 -7.09 8.83
C HIS A 115 23.31 -8.27 7.88
N TYR A 116 22.27 -8.61 7.13
CA TYR A 116 22.30 -9.63 6.09
C TYR A 116 21.79 -9.06 4.79
N SER A 117 22.38 -9.49 3.68
CA SER A 117 21.97 -9.08 2.33
C SER A 117 21.94 -10.27 1.38
N THR A 118 21.04 -10.24 0.43
CA THR A 118 20.90 -11.21 -0.64
C THR A 118 20.44 -10.54 -1.93
N SER A 119 20.58 -11.24 -3.05
CA SER A 119 20.03 -10.83 -4.34
C SER A 119 19.04 -11.87 -4.80
N VAL A 120 17.81 -11.46 -4.95
CA VAL A 120 16.66 -12.32 -5.28
C VAL A 120 16.25 -12.11 -6.73
N THR A 121 15.98 -13.19 -7.43
CA THR A 121 15.44 -13.12 -8.80
C THR A 121 13.96 -13.45 -8.81
N VAL A 122 13.14 -12.52 -9.25
CA VAL A 122 11.69 -12.65 -9.32
C VAL A 122 11.14 -12.20 -10.68
N PRO A 123 9.96 -12.65 -11.11
CA PRO A 123 9.31 -12.13 -12.31
C PRO A 123 9.11 -10.61 -12.22
N SER A 124 9.31 -9.89 -13.33
CA SER A 124 9.00 -8.45 -13.36
C SER A 124 7.56 -8.16 -12.96
N GLY A 125 7.37 -7.21 -12.04
CA GLY A 125 6.06 -6.86 -11.47
C GLY A 125 5.67 -7.67 -10.23
N SER A 126 6.58 -8.52 -9.72
CA SER A 126 6.43 -9.15 -8.41
C SER A 126 6.40 -8.11 -7.30
N THR A 127 5.65 -8.40 -6.24
CA THR A 127 5.59 -7.53 -5.06
C THR A 127 6.82 -7.70 -4.17
N LEU A 128 7.06 -6.75 -3.29
CA LEU A 128 8.12 -6.88 -2.27
C LEU A 128 7.90 -8.10 -1.37
N LEU A 129 6.64 -8.44 -1.07
CA LEU A 129 6.33 -9.66 -0.34
C LEU A 129 6.87 -10.90 -1.05
N GLN A 130 6.68 -11.02 -2.36
CA GLN A 130 7.22 -12.13 -3.15
C GLN A 130 8.77 -12.16 -3.14
N VAL A 131 9.41 -10.99 -3.14
CA VAL A 131 10.88 -10.92 -2.96
C VAL A 131 11.30 -11.45 -1.60
N MET A 132 10.57 -11.09 -0.53
CA MET A 132 10.83 -11.59 0.83
C MET A 132 10.59 -13.09 0.95
N GLU A 133 9.55 -13.61 0.32
CA GLU A 133 9.25 -15.04 0.29
C GLU A 133 10.39 -15.83 -0.36
N VAL A 134 10.85 -15.41 -1.54
CA VAL A 134 11.98 -16.06 -2.23
C VAL A 134 13.27 -15.94 -1.40
N ALA A 135 13.54 -14.79 -0.80
CA ALA A 135 14.71 -14.63 0.09
C ALA A 135 14.65 -15.59 1.29
N ALA A 136 13.47 -15.77 1.87
CA ALA A 136 13.25 -16.69 2.98
C ALA A 136 13.34 -18.17 2.56
N GLU A 137 12.91 -18.53 1.35
CA GLU A 137 13.06 -19.87 0.77
C GLU A 137 14.54 -20.20 0.50
N GLU A 138 15.30 -19.26 -0.08
CA GLU A 138 16.71 -19.44 -0.38
C GLU A 138 17.60 -19.48 0.87
N ASN A 139 17.28 -18.65 1.87
CA ASN A 139 18.05 -18.58 3.13
C ASN A 139 17.12 -18.35 4.33
N PRO A 140 16.42 -19.40 4.80
CA PRO A 140 15.46 -19.30 5.89
C PRO A 140 16.12 -18.92 7.23
N GLN A 141 17.40 -19.22 7.42
CA GLN A 141 18.11 -18.88 8.65
C GLN A 141 18.22 -17.37 8.87
N ASN A 142 18.42 -16.60 7.79
CA ASN A 142 18.61 -15.16 7.88
C ASN A 142 17.36 -14.37 7.51
N PHE A 143 16.59 -14.82 6.51
CA PHE A 143 15.49 -14.02 5.95
C PHE A 143 14.09 -14.53 6.28
N SER A 144 13.96 -15.48 7.24
CA SER A 144 12.63 -15.86 7.74
C SER A 144 11.89 -14.66 8.30
N PHE A 145 10.61 -14.57 8.01
CA PHE A 145 9.76 -13.49 8.51
C PHE A 145 8.38 -14.00 8.90
N GLN A 146 7.68 -13.20 9.69
CA GLN A 146 6.28 -13.40 10.04
C GLN A 146 5.48 -12.17 9.65
N MET A 147 4.23 -12.38 9.29
CA MET A 147 3.32 -11.32 8.93
C MET A 147 1.92 -11.59 9.44
N GLU A 148 1.14 -10.54 9.60
CA GLU A 148 -0.28 -10.60 9.90
C GLU A 148 -1.07 -9.95 8.76
N GLN A 149 -2.22 -10.54 8.44
CA GLN A 149 -3.13 -9.94 7.47
C GLN A 149 -3.95 -8.87 8.18
N THR A 150 -3.79 -7.62 7.75
CA THR A 150 -4.55 -6.49 8.27
C THR A 150 -5.52 -5.97 7.21
N SER A 151 -6.42 -5.06 7.61
CA SER A 151 -7.27 -4.33 6.66
C SER A 151 -6.49 -3.48 5.65
N TRP A 152 -5.23 -3.19 5.94
CA TRP A 152 -4.30 -2.42 5.08
C TRP A 152 -3.41 -3.31 4.21
N GLY A 153 -3.61 -4.62 4.24
CA GLY A 153 -2.80 -5.62 3.60
C GLY A 153 -1.84 -6.35 4.56
N PRO A 154 -0.89 -7.14 4.04
CA PRO A 154 0.07 -7.87 4.85
C PRO A 154 1.01 -6.90 5.60
N PHE A 155 1.09 -7.08 6.91
CA PHE A 155 1.96 -6.34 7.82
C PHE A 155 3.04 -7.26 8.38
N VAL A 156 4.30 -6.93 8.16
CA VAL A 156 5.44 -7.71 8.64
C VAL A 156 5.66 -7.47 10.12
N THR A 157 5.44 -8.48 10.93
CA THR A 157 5.56 -8.42 12.39
C THR A 157 6.95 -8.78 12.90
N SER A 158 7.68 -9.66 12.18
CA SER A 158 8.99 -10.15 12.60
C SER A 158 9.85 -10.48 11.39
N ILE A 159 11.16 -10.20 11.44
CA ILE A 159 12.17 -10.68 10.49
C ILE A 159 13.35 -11.25 11.29
N HIS A 160 13.92 -12.37 10.85
CA HIS A 160 15.05 -13.05 11.52
C HIS A 160 14.79 -13.32 13.01
N GLY A 161 13.52 -13.65 13.35
CA GLY A 161 13.12 -13.90 14.73
C GLY A 161 13.00 -12.66 15.61
N LEU A 162 13.25 -11.44 15.10
CA LEU A 162 13.11 -10.19 15.82
C LEU A 162 11.76 -9.55 15.49
N ALA A 163 10.87 -9.51 16.49
CA ALA A 163 9.55 -8.92 16.36
C ALA A 163 9.53 -7.45 16.76
N GLY A 164 8.70 -6.65 16.06
CA GLY A 164 8.34 -5.32 16.52
C GLY A 164 7.50 -5.37 17.80
N SER A 165 7.57 -4.32 18.62
CA SER A 165 6.85 -4.19 19.89
C SER A 165 6.18 -2.83 19.99
N SER A 166 4.88 -2.82 20.25
CA SER A 166 4.16 -1.57 20.51
C SER A 166 4.57 -0.91 21.83
N GLU A 167 5.01 -1.70 22.82
CA GLU A 167 5.51 -1.20 24.11
C GLU A 167 6.83 -0.45 23.92
N ASP A 168 7.75 -1.03 23.15
CA ASP A 168 9.06 -0.46 22.84
C ASP A 168 9.02 0.52 21.66
N ARG A 169 7.85 0.68 21.02
CA ARG A 169 7.64 1.49 19.82
C ARG A 169 8.59 1.09 18.69
N THR A 170 8.78 -0.20 18.49
CA THR A 170 9.67 -0.73 17.46
C THR A 170 8.91 -1.41 16.34
N TYR A 171 9.46 -1.35 15.13
CA TYR A 171 8.86 -1.95 13.93
C TYR A 171 9.92 -2.18 12.84
N TRP A 172 9.55 -2.93 11.81
CA TRP A 172 10.35 -3.09 10.61
C TRP A 172 9.98 -2.05 9.58
N GLN A 173 10.90 -1.13 9.29
CA GLN A 173 10.76 -0.09 8.29
C GLN A 173 11.39 -0.56 6.97
N PHE A 174 10.67 -0.40 5.87
CA PHE A 174 11.17 -0.71 4.54
C PHE A 174 11.55 0.56 3.80
N LEU A 175 12.74 0.54 3.16
CA LEU A 175 13.28 1.68 2.42
C LEU A 175 13.75 1.24 1.04
N SER A 176 13.68 2.17 0.08
CA SER A 176 14.34 2.09 -1.23
C SER A 176 15.19 3.34 -1.42
N ALA A 177 16.45 3.17 -1.80
CA ALA A 177 17.41 4.26 -1.96
C ALA A 177 17.46 5.22 -0.75
N GLY A 178 17.28 4.67 0.47
CA GLY A 178 17.30 5.45 1.73
C GLY A 178 15.99 6.18 2.07
N ASN A 179 14.96 6.08 1.23
CA ASN A 179 13.65 6.66 1.48
C ASN A 179 12.67 5.58 1.95
N ALA A 180 11.86 5.88 2.97
CA ALA A 180 10.81 4.98 3.42
C ALA A 180 9.81 4.73 2.30
N LEU A 181 9.37 3.47 2.15
CA LEU A 181 8.33 3.13 1.19
C LEU A 181 6.99 3.70 1.64
N ASP A 182 6.27 4.28 0.71
CA ASP A 182 4.91 4.80 0.93
C ASP A 182 3.84 3.70 0.80
N GLU A 183 4.22 2.52 0.33
CA GLU A 183 3.36 1.36 0.10
C GLU A 183 3.75 0.17 0.97
N GLY A 184 2.77 -0.68 1.28
CA GLY A 184 3.01 -1.94 2.00
C GLY A 184 3.70 -3.00 1.14
N VAL A 185 4.32 -3.99 1.78
CA VAL A 185 5.06 -5.08 1.11
C VAL A 185 4.21 -5.88 0.12
N GLY A 186 2.90 -5.94 0.33
CA GLY A 186 1.96 -6.64 -0.55
C GLY A 186 1.65 -5.92 -1.87
N THR A 187 2.04 -4.66 -2.02
CA THR A 187 1.70 -3.81 -3.17
C THR A 187 2.89 -3.17 -3.83
N TYR A 188 3.89 -2.82 -3.06
CA TYR A 188 5.14 -2.27 -3.60
C TYR A 188 5.79 -3.25 -4.58
N LYS A 189 6.13 -2.79 -5.77
CA LYS A 189 6.74 -3.58 -6.84
C LYS A 189 8.13 -3.05 -7.15
N PRO A 190 9.17 -3.72 -6.66
CA PRO A 190 10.55 -3.30 -6.92
C PRO A 190 10.90 -3.33 -8.41
N HIS A 191 11.81 -2.48 -8.79
CA HIS A 191 12.41 -2.42 -10.13
C HIS A 191 13.66 -3.30 -10.23
N ALA A 192 14.10 -3.58 -11.46
CA ALA A 192 15.32 -4.33 -11.69
C ALA A 192 16.54 -3.58 -11.11
N GLY A 193 17.35 -4.29 -10.33
CA GLY A 193 18.55 -3.74 -9.67
C GLY A 193 18.26 -2.86 -8.45
N GLU A 194 17.00 -2.75 -8.03
CA GLU A 194 16.64 -1.97 -6.85
C GLU A 194 17.16 -2.59 -5.57
N HIS A 195 17.57 -1.75 -4.62
CA HIS A 195 18.02 -2.17 -3.29
C HIS A 195 16.98 -1.80 -2.24
N ILE A 196 16.29 -2.82 -1.76
CA ILE A 196 15.33 -2.72 -0.66
C ILE A 196 16.02 -3.04 0.66
N GLN A 197 15.81 -2.18 1.64
CA GLN A 197 16.35 -2.33 2.99
C GLN A 197 15.20 -2.46 3.99
N ALA A 198 15.19 -3.53 4.77
CA ALA A 198 14.36 -3.64 5.98
C ALA A 198 15.21 -3.28 7.20
N ILE A 199 14.85 -2.21 7.88
CA ILE A 199 15.61 -1.71 9.05
C ILE A 199 14.70 -1.79 10.28
N PHE A 200 15.21 -2.41 11.34
CA PHE A 200 14.54 -2.40 12.62
C PHE A 200 14.67 -1.02 13.25
N SER A 201 13.54 -0.33 13.46
CA SER A 201 13.48 1.09 13.79
C SER A 201 12.46 1.39 14.88
N THR A 202 12.44 2.64 15.36
CA THR A 202 11.44 3.17 16.30
C THR A 202 10.55 4.21 15.60
N TYR A 203 9.32 4.41 16.12
CA TYR A 203 8.37 5.44 15.68
C TYR A 203 7.98 6.40 16.80
#